data_16120b46a1994f2f46da6009a3e7d9e4
#
_entry.id   16120b46a1994f2f46da6009a3e7d9e4
#
_cell.length_a   1.000
_cell.length_b   1.000
_cell.length_c   1.000
_cell.angle_alpha   90.00
_cell.angle_beta   90.00
_cell.angle_gamma   90.00
#
_symmetry.space_group_name_H-M   'P 1'
#
loop_
_entity.id
_entity.type
_entity.pdbx_description
1 polymer ?
#
loop_
_entity_poly.entity_id
_entity_poly.type
_entity_poly.pdbx_seq_one_letter_code
_entity_poly.pdbx_strand_id
1 'polypeptide(L)'
;MIGAFFDHYALPLMVPLTMISAPVLGRGRAAVTGTAVIGVILFVFHLATERDDRGSAYRVARAMAANDGSDCPYVFAGDSILYHLAHACLPTAYAFPSTLAYEPEQGATGIDEAAEVRRIMARHPPVVVTLDHPLAPWNRDSLAIVTGALAHDYRLILSAPREDENLLVYRLRDHGRSR
;
A
#
# COMPACT_ATOMS: atom_id res chain seq x y z
N MET A 1 13.97 -17.75 -5.50
CA MET A 1 13.37 -16.43 -5.33
C MET A 1 12.73 -16.40 -3.96
N ILE A 2 13.21 -15.55 -3.06
CA ILE A 2 12.58 -15.34 -1.75
C ILE A 2 11.56 -14.24 -2.02
N GLY A 3 10.27 -14.61 -2.07
CA GLY A 3 9.19 -13.63 -2.20
C GLY A 3 9.17 -12.66 -1.02
N ALA A 4 8.60 -11.48 -1.19
CA ALA A 4 8.35 -10.56 -0.09
C ALA A 4 7.37 -11.23 0.89
N PHE A 5 7.86 -11.58 2.08
CA PHE A 5 7.02 -12.13 3.14
C PHE A 5 6.47 -10.97 3.97
N PHE A 6 5.22 -10.65 3.76
CA PHE A 6 4.50 -9.77 4.66
C PHE A 6 4.00 -10.55 5.87
N ASP A 7 3.97 -9.93 7.04
CA ASP A 7 3.60 -10.56 8.33
C ASP A 7 2.25 -11.29 8.28
N HIS A 8 1.29 -10.78 7.50
CA HIS A 8 -0.02 -11.42 7.36
C HIS A 8 0.03 -12.78 6.64
N TYR A 9 1.09 -13.12 5.89
CA TYR A 9 1.25 -14.47 5.32
C TYR A 9 1.54 -15.52 6.39
N ALA A 10 1.95 -15.11 7.58
CA ALA A 10 2.12 -16.03 8.71
C ALA A 10 0.79 -16.41 9.38
N LEU A 11 -0.30 -15.68 9.16
CA LEU A 11 -1.60 -15.94 9.80
C LEU A 11 -2.14 -17.37 9.57
N PRO A 12 -2.06 -17.97 8.36
CA PRO A 12 -2.48 -19.35 8.16
C PRO A 12 -1.70 -20.37 8.99
N LEU A 13 -0.47 -20.05 9.41
CA LEU A 13 0.35 -20.93 10.25
C LEU A 13 -0.11 -20.95 11.71
N MET A 14 -0.89 -19.98 12.15
CA MET A 14 -1.38 -19.89 13.52
C MET A 14 -2.24 -21.09 13.89
N VAL A 15 -3.08 -21.58 12.98
CA VAL A 15 -3.95 -22.73 13.23
C VAL A 15 -3.15 -24.01 13.45
N PRO A 16 -2.26 -24.47 12.55
CA PRO A 16 -1.47 -25.69 12.78
C PRO A 16 -0.51 -25.51 13.97
N LEU A 17 0.06 -24.33 14.21
CA LEU A 17 0.93 -24.10 15.36
C LEU A 17 0.17 -24.22 16.69
N THR A 18 -1.05 -23.70 16.79
CA THR A 18 -1.89 -23.87 17.98
C THR A 18 -2.26 -25.31 18.21
N MET A 19 -2.57 -26.08 17.18
CA MET A 19 -2.88 -27.51 17.28
C MET A 19 -1.68 -28.33 17.80
N ILE A 20 -0.48 -28.05 17.28
CA ILE A 20 0.76 -28.74 17.69
C ILE A 20 1.16 -28.35 19.13
N SER A 21 0.97 -27.10 19.53
CA SER A 21 1.34 -26.61 20.85
C SER A 21 0.33 -26.97 21.95
N ALA A 22 -0.93 -27.25 21.59
CA ALA A 22 -1.99 -27.56 22.57
C ALA A 22 -1.66 -28.69 23.54
N PRO A 23 -1.07 -29.86 23.15
CA PRO A 23 -0.72 -30.93 24.09
C PRO A 23 0.37 -30.53 25.10
N VAL A 24 1.25 -29.59 24.74
CA VAL A 24 2.31 -29.08 25.59
C VAL A 24 1.76 -28.02 26.54
N LEU A 25 1.02 -27.06 26.00
CA LEU A 25 0.45 -25.95 26.77
C LEU A 25 -0.68 -26.43 27.71
N GLY A 26 -1.43 -27.48 27.32
CA GLY A 26 -2.51 -28.05 28.14
C GLY A 26 -2.06 -28.92 29.33
N ARG A 27 -0.74 -29.14 29.52
CA ARG A 27 -0.23 -30.03 30.56
C ARG A 27 -0.35 -29.52 32.02
N GLY A 28 -0.68 -28.25 32.18
CA GLY A 28 -0.87 -27.70 33.53
C GLY A 28 -1.25 -26.22 33.51
N ARG A 29 -1.90 -25.81 34.60
CA ARG A 29 -2.33 -24.42 34.79
C ARG A 29 -1.20 -23.41 34.66
N ALA A 30 0.00 -23.77 35.13
CA ALA A 30 1.18 -22.90 35.05
C ALA A 30 1.60 -22.63 33.61
N ALA A 31 1.55 -23.64 32.72
CA ALA A 31 1.87 -23.48 31.31
C ALA A 31 0.84 -22.57 30.62
N VAL A 32 -0.46 -22.79 30.86
CA VAL A 32 -1.53 -21.95 30.33
C VAL A 32 -1.41 -20.51 30.81
N THR A 33 -1.22 -20.31 32.11
CA THR A 33 -1.07 -18.96 32.68
C THR A 33 0.17 -18.24 32.13
N GLY A 34 1.30 -18.94 32.05
CA GLY A 34 2.54 -18.38 31.49
C GLY A 34 2.38 -17.94 30.05
N THR A 35 1.74 -18.77 29.21
CA THR A 35 1.47 -18.43 27.81
C THR A 35 0.52 -17.25 27.70
N ALA A 36 -0.53 -17.21 28.53
CA ALA A 36 -1.48 -16.07 28.53
C ALA A 36 -0.79 -14.77 28.94
N VAL A 37 0.08 -14.79 29.97
CA VAL A 37 0.84 -13.62 30.39
C VAL A 37 1.79 -13.13 29.30
N ILE A 38 2.52 -14.04 28.65
CA ILE A 38 3.40 -13.69 27.53
C ILE A 38 2.58 -13.10 26.37
N GLY A 39 1.44 -13.70 26.04
CA GLY A 39 0.55 -13.20 24.99
C GLY A 39 0.05 -11.78 25.29
N VAL A 40 -0.35 -11.49 26.53
CA VAL A 40 -0.76 -10.15 26.95
C VAL A 40 0.40 -9.15 26.86
N ILE A 41 1.60 -9.54 27.31
CA ILE A 41 2.80 -8.67 27.22
C ILE A 41 3.11 -8.34 25.77
N LEU A 42 3.14 -9.34 24.87
CA LEU A 42 3.40 -9.13 23.46
C LEU A 42 2.32 -8.27 22.79
N PHE A 43 1.05 -8.47 23.15
CA PHE A 43 -0.06 -7.68 22.66
C PHE A 43 0.05 -6.21 23.08
N VAL A 44 0.32 -5.96 24.38
CA VAL A 44 0.53 -4.59 24.88
C VAL A 44 1.74 -3.94 24.24
N PHE A 45 2.84 -4.69 24.07
CA PHE A 45 4.02 -4.21 23.37
C PHE A 45 3.71 -3.82 21.93
N HIS A 46 2.99 -4.68 21.19
CA HIS A 46 2.55 -4.38 19.82
C HIS A 46 1.72 -3.11 19.77
N LEU A 47 0.68 -2.99 20.61
CA LEU A 47 -0.14 -1.78 20.67
C LEU A 47 0.66 -0.51 21.01
N ALA A 48 1.69 -0.63 21.83
CA ALA A 48 2.52 0.51 22.23
C ALA A 48 3.54 0.93 21.15
N THR A 49 3.91 0.00 20.27
CA THR A 49 4.89 0.24 19.20
C THR A 49 4.24 0.54 17.84
N GLU A 50 2.99 0.16 17.67
CA GLU A 50 2.27 0.38 16.43
C GLU A 50 2.01 1.88 16.22
N ARG A 51 2.44 2.40 15.07
CA ARG A 51 2.21 3.79 14.71
C ARG A 51 0.82 3.95 14.09
N ASP A 52 0.06 4.93 14.58
CA ASP A 52 -1.24 5.29 14.00
C ASP A 52 -1.03 6.17 12.75
N ASP A 53 -1.07 5.56 11.59
CA ASP A 53 -0.97 6.25 10.29
C ASP A 53 -2.34 6.66 9.69
N ARG A 54 -3.45 6.35 10.39
CA ARG A 54 -4.82 6.68 9.95
C ARG A 54 -4.96 8.15 9.59
N GLY A 55 -4.35 9.04 10.40
CA GLY A 55 -4.35 10.47 10.14
C GLY A 55 -3.73 10.84 8.79
N SER A 56 -2.69 10.13 8.39
CA SER A 56 -2.02 10.32 7.09
C SER A 56 -2.87 9.79 5.95
N ALA A 57 -3.47 8.61 6.08
CA ALA A 57 -4.39 8.05 5.10
C ALA A 57 -5.58 8.99 4.82
N TYR A 58 -6.19 9.55 5.86
CA TYR A 58 -7.27 10.54 5.70
C TYR A 58 -6.81 11.84 5.04
N ARG A 59 -5.60 12.33 5.33
CA ARG A 59 -5.06 13.53 4.67
C ARG A 59 -4.85 13.28 3.18
N VAL A 60 -4.26 12.13 2.82
CA VAL A 60 -4.07 11.73 1.43
C VAL A 60 -5.41 11.58 0.71
N ALA A 61 -6.37 10.87 1.31
CA ALA A 61 -7.70 10.69 0.73
C ALA A 61 -8.43 12.03 0.50
N ARG A 62 -8.34 12.97 1.43
CA ARG A 62 -8.88 14.34 1.25
C ARG A 62 -8.18 15.09 0.13
N ALA A 63 -6.84 14.94 0.00
CA ALA A 63 -6.10 15.55 -1.10
C ALA A 63 -6.50 14.94 -2.45
N MET A 64 -6.77 13.64 -2.51
CA MET A 64 -7.30 12.98 -3.69
C MET A 64 -8.70 13.53 -4.05
N ALA A 65 -9.62 13.54 -3.10
CA ALA A 65 -10.99 14.01 -3.30
C ALA A 65 -11.07 15.50 -3.67
N ALA A 66 -10.23 16.36 -3.06
CA ALA A 66 -10.19 17.79 -3.35
C ALA A 66 -9.62 18.13 -4.74
N ASN A 67 -8.94 17.19 -5.37
CA ASN A 67 -8.35 17.34 -6.70
C ASN A 67 -8.95 16.35 -7.69
N ASP A 68 -10.17 15.91 -7.42
CA ASP A 68 -10.94 15.04 -8.29
C ASP A 68 -11.16 15.74 -9.66
N GLY A 69 -10.99 14.97 -10.71
CA GLY A 69 -11.09 15.45 -12.10
C GLY A 69 -12.10 14.62 -12.89
N SER A 70 -11.98 14.69 -14.21
CA SER A 70 -12.83 13.90 -15.11
C SER A 70 -12.44 12.42 -15.21
N ASP A 71 -11.29 12.03 -14.68
CA ASP A 71 -10.78 10.64 -14.69
C ASP A 71 -10.45 10.18 -13.26
N CYS A 72 -10.27 8.86 -13.09
CA CYS A 72 -9.95 8.26 -11.79
C CYS A 72 -8.54 8.62 -11.33
N PRO A 73 -8.32 8.92 -10.04
CA PRO A 73 -6.98 9.04 -9.49
C PRO A 73 -6.24 7.71 -9.57
N TYR A 74 -4.91 7.73 -9.51
CA TYR A 74 -4.09 6.54 -9.54
C TYR A 74 -3.21 6.42 -8.29
N VAL A 75 -3.37 5.34 -7.54
CA VAL A 75 -2.46 4.95 -6.46
C VAL A 75 -1.48 3.95 -7.03
N PHE A 76 -0.26 4.42 -7.38
CA PHE A 76 0.80 3.56 -7.90
C PHE A 76 1.43 2.72 -6.79
N ALA A 77 1.69 3.33 -5.63
CA ALA A 77 2.17 2.65 -4.44
C ALA A 77 1.53 3.26 -3.19
N GLY A 78 1.21 2.42 -2.21
CA GLY A 78 0.44 2.76 -1.02
C GLY A 78 -0.71 1.78 -0.81
N ASP A 79 -1.74 2.21 -0.12
CA ASP A 79 -2.87 1.36 0.26
C ASP A 79 -4.08 1.56 -0.65
N SER A 80 -4.70 0.46 -1.07
CA SER A 80 -5.94 0.47 -1.85
C SER A 80 -7.12 1.10 -1.10
N ILE A 81 -7.07 1.16 0.25
CA ILE A 81 -8.09 1.81 1.08
C ILE A 81 -8.25 3.30 0.74
N LEU A 82 -7.23 3.94 0.17
CA LEU A 82 -7.27 5.34 -0.23
C LEU A 82 -8.38 5.64 -1.24
N TYR A 83 -8.65 4.71 -2.16
CA TYR A 83 -9.78 4.85 -3.11
C TYR A 83 -11.12 4.89 -2.38
N HIS A 84 -11.30 4.01 -1.38
CA HIS A 84 -12.53 3.98 -0.58
C HIS A 84 -12.69 5.27 0.24
N LEU A 85 -11.65 5.69 0.95
CA LEU A 85 -11.68 6.89 1.78
C LEU A 85 -11.87 8.19 0.97
N ALA A 86 -11.37 8.21 -0.27
CA ALA A 86 -11.55 9.34 -1.18
C ALA A 86 -12.87 9.29 -1.95
N HIS A 87 -13.68 8.22 -1.83
CA HIS A 87 -14.85 7.93 -2.67
C HIS A 87 -14.53 7.96 -4.17
N ALA A 88 -13.32 7.55 -4.54
CA ALA A 88 -12.81 7.64 -5.88
C ALA A 88 -13.03 6.34 -6.67
N CYS A 89 -13.12 6.47 -8.00
CA CYS A 89 -13.16 5.32 -8.90
C CYS A 89 -11.79 4.64 -9.02
N LEU A 90 -11.78 3.40 -9.52
CA LEU A 90 -10.57 2.64 -9.80
C LEU A 90 -10.17 2.82 -11.26
N PRO A 91 -8.91 3.19 -11.57
CA PRO A 91 -8.44 3.36 -12.94
C PRO A 91 -8.17 2.04 -13.66
N THR A 92 -8.13 0.95 -12.92
CA THR A 92 -7.80 -0.40 -13.39
C THR A 92 -8.55 -1.46 -12.61
N ALA A 93 -8.65 -2.67 -13.15
CA ALA A 93 -9.15 -3.85 -12.43
C ALA A 93 -8.19 -4.35 -11.36
N TYR A 94 -6.93 -3.91 -11.40
CA TYR A 94 -5.87 -4.28 -10.45
C TYR A 94 -5.80 -3.25 -9.32
N ALA A 95 -6.76 -3.34 -8.39
CA ALA A 95 -6.95 -2.36 -7.33
C ALA A 95 -5.85 -2.34 -6.26
N PHE A 96 -5.05 -3.42 -6.18
CA PHE A 96 -3.93 -3.51 -5.24
C PHE A 96 -2.68 -2.91 -5.89
N PRO A 97 -2.14 -1.79 -5.35
CA PRO A 97 -1.00 -1.10 -5.96
C PRO A 97 0.24 -1.99 -6.12
N SER A 98 0.48 -2.93 -5.18
CA SER A 98 1.59 -3.87 -5.23
C SER A 98 1.67 -4.65 -6.53
N THR A 99 0.52 -5.02 -7.12
CA THR A 99 0.42 -5.80 -8.36
C THR A 99 1.15 -5.15 -9.54
N LEU A 100 1.09 -3.83 -9.64
CA LEU A 100 1.69 -3.08 -10.75
C LEU A 100 3.03 -2.43 -10.39
N ALA A 101 3.28 -2.22 -9.09
CA ALA A 101 4.41 -1.44 -8.61
C ALA A 101 5.64 -2.28 -8.26
N TYR A 102 5.47 -3.53 -7.83
CA TYR A 102 6.56 -4.28 -7.22
C TYR A 102 7.01 -5.49 -8.06
N GLU A 103 8.34 -5.71 -8.10
CA GLU A 103 8.97 -6.83 -8.81
C GLU A 103 8.50 -8.22 -8.32
N PRO A 104 8.30 -8.47 -7.00
CA PRO A 104 7.84 -9.78 -6.53
C PRO A 104 6.45 -10.20 -7.03
N GLU A 105 5.62 -9.24 -7.42
CA GLU A 105 4.28 -9.47 -7.95
C GLU A 105 4.26 -9.59 -9.48
N GLN A 106 5.41 -9.36 -10.13
CA GLN A 106 5.51 -9.36 -11.60
C GLN A 106 5.10 -10.70 -12.19
N GLY A 107 4.19 -10.67 -13.16
CA GLY A 107 3.65 -11.85 -13.83
C GLY A 107 2.58 -12.60 -13.03
N ALA A 108 2.28 -12.22 -11.78
CA ALA A 108 1.31 -12.91 -10.93
C ALA A 108 -0.12 -12.90 -11.53
N THR A 109 -0.46 -11.86 -12.26
CA THR A 109 -1.78 -11.70 -12.90
C THR A 109 -1.79 -12.10 -14.38
N GLY A 110 -0.64 -12.45 -14.93
CA GLY A 110 -0.49 -12.83 -16.35
C GLY A 110 -0.62 -11.69 -17.34
N ILE A 111 -0.51 -10.42 -16.87
CA ILE A 111 -0.52 -9.22 -17.72
C ILE A 111 0.90 -8.63 -17.83
N ASP A 112 1.07 -7.70 -18.78
CA ASP A 112 2.21 -6.80 -18.82
C ASP A 112 1.88 -5.58 -17.92
N GLU A 113 2.47 -5.55 -16.71
CA GLU A 113 2.22 -4.52 -15.72
C GLU A 113 2.65 -3.14 -16.22
N ALA A 114 3.79 -3.06 -16.92
CA ALA A 114 4.28 -1.80 -17.48
C ALA A 114 3.36 -1.27 -18.59
N ALA A 115 2.79 -2.15 -19.41
CA ALA A 115 1.79 -1.75 -20.42
C ALA A 115 0.52 -1.22 -19.73
N GLU A 116 0.06 -1.86 -18.65
CA GLU A 116 -1.11 -1.40 -17.89
C GLU A 116 -0.85 -0.03 -17.22
N VAL A 117 0.32 0.13 -16.56
CA VAL A 117 0.71 1.42 -15.98
C VAL A 117 0.79 2.51 -17.06
N ARG A 118 1.34 2.21 -18.24
CA ARG A 118 1.37 3.14 -19.36
C ARG A 118 -0.04 3.55 -19.83
N ARG A 119 -0.95 2.58 -19.90
CA ARG A 119 -2.36 2.82 -20.24
C ARG A 119 -3.04 3.75 -19.23
N ILE A 120 -2.79 3.55 -17.93
CA ILE A 120 -3.32 4.41 -16.87
C ILE A 120 -2.75 5.82 -16.98
N MET A 121 -1.42 5.95 -17.08
CA MET A 121 -0.76 7.25 -17.11
C MET A 121 -1.07 8.05 -18.39
N ALA A 122 -1.35 7.36 -19.52
CA ALA A 122 -1.78 8.01 -20.77
C ALA A 122 -3.15 8.70 -20.66
N ARG A 123 -3.96 8.38 -19.65
CA ARG A 123 -5.24 9.04 -19.35
C ARG A 123 -5.07 10.31 -18.51
N HIS A 124 -3.85 10.62 -18.10
CA HIS A 124 -3.51 11.76 -17.24
C HIS A 124 -4.37 11.81 -15.96
N PRO A 125 -4.26 10.80 -15.07
CA PRO A 125 -5.01 10.80 -13.81
C PRO A 125 -4.86 12.14 -13.10
N PRO A 126 -5.95 12.72 -12.54
CA PRO A 126 -5.89 14.03 -11.89
C PRO A 126 -4.94 14.05 -10.69
N VAL A 127 -4.83 12.90 -10.02
CA VAL A 127 -3.96 12.69 -8.86
C VAL A 127 -3.22 11.36 -9.02
N VAL A 128 -1.93 11.36 -8.70
CA VAL A 128 -1.11 10.15 -8.56
C VAL A 128 -0.55 10.10 -7.14
N VAL A 129 -0.72 8.94 -6.49
CA VAL A 129 -0.15 8.67 -5.16
C VAL A 129 0.95 7.63 -5.30
N THR A 130 2.08 7.86 -4.65
CA THR A 130 3.22 6.94 -4.59
C THR A 130 3.91 7.01 -3.23
N LEU A 131 4.98 6.23 -3.05
CA LEU A 131 5.85 6.25 -1.89
C LEU A 131 7.21 6.87 -2.25
N ASP A 132 7.89 7.48 -1.28
CA ASP A 132 9.28 7.93 -1.44
C ASP A 132 10.27 6.76 -1.38
N HIS A 133 9.95 5.73 -0.59
CA HIS A 133 10.71 4.49 -0.50
C HIS A 133 9.79 3.28 -0.75
N PRO A 134 10.29 2.21 -1.39
CA PRO A 134 9.49 1.04 -1.67
C PRO A 134 9.41 0.09 -0.47
N LEU A 135 8.24 -0.52 -0.26
CA LEU A 135 8.06 -1.63 0.69
C LEU A 135 8.70 -2.95 0.19
N ALA A 136 8.87 -3.07 -1.12
CA ALA A 136 9.51 -4.18 -1.81
C ALA A 136 10.21 -3.65 -3.07
N PRO A 137 11.15 -4.39 -3.68
CA PRO A 137 11.81 -3.95 -4.91
C PRO A 137 10.81 -3.50 -5.97
N TRP A 138 11.07 -2.33 -6.57
CA TRP A 138 10.22 -1.78 -7.62
C TRP A 138 10.25 -2.62 -8.90
N ASN A 139 9.10 -2.78 -9.55
CA ASN A 139 9.05 -3.08 -10.97
C ASN A 139 9.64 -1.88 -11.72
N ARG A 140 10.84 -2.05 -12.28
CA ARG A 140 11.64 -0.95 -12.85
C ARG A 140 10.96 -0.29 -14.03
N ASP A 141 10.28 -1.06 -14.86
CA ASP A 141 9.61 -0.54 -16.06
C ASP A 141 8.38 0.28 -15.68
N SER A 142 7.57 -0.22 -14.74
CA SER A 142 6.44 0.51 -14.17
C SER A 142 6.88 1.82 -13.49
N LEU A 143 7.94 1.74 -12.67
CA LEU A 143 8.50 2.92 -11.98
C LEU A 143 8.99 3.97 -12.97
N ALA A 144 9.72 3.57 -14.03
CA ALA A 144 10.25 4.51 -15.04
C ALA A 144 9.12 5.29 -15.74
N ILE A 145 8.00 4.62 -16.03
CA ILE A 145 6.83 5.26 -16.65
C ILE A 145 6.23 6.30 -15.70
N VAL A 146 5.99 5.91 -14.44
CA VAL A 146 5.38 6.82 -13.46
C VAL A 146 6.29 7.99 -13.14
N THR A 147 7.57 7.75 -12.83
CA THR A 147 8.52 8.82 -12.49
C THR A 147 8.75 9.78 -13.65
N GLY A 148 8.80 9.26 -14.89
CA GLY A 148 8.88 10.09 -16.08
C GLY A 148 7.67 11.03 -16.20
N ALA A 149 6.46 10.52 -16.07
CA ALA A 149 5.25 11.33 -16.10
C ALA A 149 5.19 12.34 -14.94
N LEU A 150 5.54 11.91 -13.71
CA LEU A 150 5.52 12.78 -12.53
C LEU A 150 6.46 13.98 -12.70
N ALA A 151 7.64 13.79 -13.28
CA ALA A 151 8.61 14.86 -13.48
C ALA A 151 8.10 15.94 -14.46
N HIS A 152 7.38 15.55 -15.51
CA HIS A 152 6.94 16.45 -16.57
C HIS A 152 5.57 17.06 -16.31
N ASP A 153 4.59 16.24 -15.94
CA ASP A 153 3.18 16.60 -16.00
C ASP A 153 2.57 16.90 -14.62
N TYR A 154 3.26 16.53 -13.52
CA TYR A 154 2.69 16.61 -12.19
C TYR A 154 3.49 17.53 -11.26
N ARG A 155 2.84 17.95 -10.18
CA ARG A 155 3.48 18.64 -9.05
C ARG A 155 3.13 17.95 -7.73
N LEU A 156 4.09 17.86 -6.84
CA LEU A 156 3.87 17.38 -5.48
C LEU A 156 2.99 18.39 -4.72
N ILE A 157 1.90 17.93 -4.11
CA ILE A 157 0.98 18.76 -3.33
C ILE A 157 0.92 18.36 -1.86
N LEU A 158 1.29 17.11 -1.53
CA LEU A 158 1.29 16.61 -0.15
C LEU A 158 2.35 15.54 0.01
N SER A 159 3.05 15.57 1.14
CA SER A 159 3.83 14.47 1.68
C SER A 159 3.27 14.15 3.07
N ALA A 160 2.89 12.89 3.30
CA ALA A 160 2.30 12.43 4.54
C ALA A 160 3.06 11.23 5.08
N PRO A 161 3.55 11.27 6.35
CA PRO A 161 4.30 10.16 6.92
C PRO A 161 3.42 8.90 7.04
N ARG A 162 4.04 7.75 6.77
CA ARG A 162 3.46 6.42 6.92
C ARG A 162 4.58 5.47 7.35
N GLU A 163 4.56 5.00 8.59
CA GLU A 163 5.62 4.16 9.16
C GLU A 163 7.02 4.77 8.95
N ASP A 164 7.86 4.15 8.13
CA ASP A 164 9.22 4.59 7.82
C ASP A 164 9.35 5.27 6.44
N GLU A 165 8.26 5.36 5.69
CA GLU A 165 8.17 6.03 4.39
C GLU A 165 7.18 7.21 4.40
N ASN A 166 7.10 7.94 3.29
CA ASN A 166 6.11 8.98 3.08
C ASN A 166 5.22 8.67 1.88
N LEU A 167 3.91 8.84 2.06
CA LEU A 167 2.95 8.91 0.96
C LEU A 167 3.09 10.25 0.26
N LEU A 168 3.39 10.23 -1.02
CA LEU A 168 3.56 11.40 -1.87
C LEU A 168 2.34 11.53 -2.79
N VAL A 169 1.67 12.67 -2.73
CA VAL A 169 0.51 12.97 -3.56
C VAL A 169 0.90 14.01 -4.61
N TYR A 170 0.77 13.63 -5.85
CA TYR A 170 1.03 14.48 -7.00
C TYR A 170 -0.27 14.85 -7.69
N ARG A 171 -0.42 16.12 -8.06
CA ARG A 171 -1.53 16.62 -8.86
C ARG A 171 -1.06 16.94 -10.28
N LEU A 172 -1.88 16.62 -11.26
CA LEU A 172 -1.67 17.01 -12.66
C LEU A 172 -1.53 18.55 -12.75
N ARG A 173 -0.53 19.02 -13.47
CA ARG A 173 -0.34 20.45 -13.70
C ARG A 173 -1.43 20.93 -14.65
N ASP A 174 -2.04 22.06 -14.34
CA ASP A 174 -2.89 22.76 -15.27
C ASP A 174 -2.00 23.30 -16.40
N HIS A 175 -1.75 22.52 -17.44
CA HIS A 175 -1.18 23.05 -18.66
C HIS A 175 -2.22 24.01 -19.20
N GLY A 176 -1.97 25.31 -19.09
CA GLY A 176 -2.91 26.36 -19.34
C GLY A 176 -3.75 26.06 -20.59
N ARG A 177 -5.06 25.88 -20.39
CA ARG A 177 -6.02 26.09 -21.45
C ARG A 177 -5.90 27.58 -21.81
N SER A 178 -4.95 27.91 -22.72
CA SER A 178 -5.02 29.18 -23.42
C SER A 178 -6.38 29.20 -24.14
N ARG A 179 -7.24 30.06 -23.63
CA ARG A 179 -8.50 30.43 -24.28
C ARG A 179 -8.22 31.07 -25.60
#